data_0fed888141b2a86e90aeff7a8284aae5
#
_entry.id   0fed888141b2a86e90aeff7a8284aae5
#
_cell.length_a   1.000
_cell.length_b   1.000
_cell.length_c   1.000
_cell.angle_alpha   90.00
_cell.angle_beta   90.00
_cell.angle_gamma   90.00
#
_symmetry.space_group_name_H-M   'P 1'
#
loop_
_entity.id
_entity.type
_entity.pdbx_description
1 polymer ?
#
loop_
_entity_poly.entity_id
_entity_poly.type
_entity_poly.pdbx_seq_one_letter_code
_entity_poly.pdbx_strand_id
1 'polypeptide(L)'
;MKKQLCSLLTALALAVGLLPSAARAAENAPSFADVPAAAWYADVVQYVYENGLMTGVSESEFAPDGTATRGQIVTILWRLAGSPVVNYAMRYADVDEGAWYGEAVRWAASTGVVTGYSESSFGPNDAITREQLAAILYRYVKTQGQGFTGMWYFPLRYDDAASISSWADEAMHWCVMKGLLNGTSETALSPQLTATRAQLAAILQRFCELPKDTASKSAAQTAYDRASTYLTAAVSAPRYGSLGGEWTVLALARGGADTETAYFTDYYAALEQTVREANGVLSERKYTEYSRVILALSALGKDARDVAGYDLTLPLGDFEKTKAQGMNGAIYALLALDSRDYPMPQNAAASTQATRQLYVDAILAAQLTNGGWSFMGEDADPDLTAMALQALAKYREQSSVQLAANRALVCLSAMQNAGGGFSSWGSENAESCAQVLLALNALGLDADDSRFVKNGHSVLDALLTYQNADGGFCHERSGETNLMASEQAACALASLVRAERGESGLYRMAALMQPAA
;
A
#
# COMPACT_ATOMS: atom_id res chain seq x y z
N MET A 1 45.16 -8.70 -29.48
CA MET A 1 44.68 -9.96 -28.92
C MET A 1 44.81 -10.07 -27.39
N LYS A 2 45.01 -8.99 -26.61
CA LYS A 2 45.08 -9.03 -25.12
C LYS A 2 43.95 -8.27 -24.40
N LYS A 3 42.96 -7.74 -25.11
CA LYS A 3 41.80 -7.02 -24.52
C LYS A 3 40.48 -7.82 -24.52
N GLN A 4 40.43 -9.00 -25.12
CA GLN A 4 39.23 -9.85 -25.16
C GLN A 4 39.26 -11.02 -24.16
N LEU A 5 40.36 -11.23 -23.43
CA LEU A 5 40.43 -12.28 -22.42
C LEU A 5 40.04 -11.83 -21.01
N CYS A 6 39.93 -10.50 -20.75
CA CYS A 6 39.51 -10.00 -19.44
C CYS A 6 38.00 -9.89 -19.27
N SER A 7 37.22 -9.86 -20.35
CA SER A 7 35.76 -9.76 -20.25
C SER A 7 35.04 -11.10 -20.07
N LEU A 8 35.71 -12.22 -20.34
CA LEU A 8 35.14 -13.57 -20.12
C LEU A 8 35.38 -14.12 -18.70
N LEU A 9 36.35 -13.58 -17.98
CA LEU A 9 36.62 -13.99 -16.59
C LEU A 9 35.77 -13.25 -15.55
N THR A 10 35.26 -12.07 -15.87
CA THR A 10 34.35 -11.34 -15.00
C THR A 10 32.88 -11.79 -15.12
N ALA A 11 32.49 -12.37 -16.26
CA ALA A 11 31.15 -12.94 -16.43
C ALA A 11 30.98 -14.31 -15.76
N LEU A 12 32.09 -15.04 -15.52
CA LEU A 12 32.06 -16.36 -14.86
C LEU A 12 32.10 -16.26 -13.33
N ALA A 13 32.60 -15.14 -12.79
CA ALA A 13 32.65 -14.92 -11.33
C ALA A 13 31.30 -14.43 -10.74
N LEU A 14 30.39 -13.90 -11.56
CA LEU A 14 29.05 -13.43 -11.14
C LEU A 14 27.97 -14.52 -11.24
N ALA A 15 28.28 -15.65 -11.94
CA ALA A 15 27.33 -16.77 -12.05
C ALA A 15 27.45 -17.81 -10.92
N VAL A 16 28.47 -17.74 -10.07
CA VAL A 16 28.69 -18.67 -8.94
C VAL A 16 28.09 -18.16 -7.63
N GLY A 17 27.63 -16.90 -7.58
CA GLY A 17 27.03 -16.25 -6.39
C GLY A 17 25.51 -16.38 -6.23
N LEU A 18 24.80 -17.00 -7.17
CA LEU A 18 23.34 -17.13 -7.19
C LEU A 18 22.84 -18.57 -7.24
N LEU A 19 23.58 -19.52 -6.68
CA LEU A 19 22.99 -20.82 -6.35
C LEU A 19 22.29 -20.66 -5.00
N PRO A 20 20.96 -20.93 -4.90
CA PRO A 20 20.29 -20.91 -3.61
C PRO A 20 20.97 -21.93 -2.70
N SER A 21 21.24 -21.52 -1.47
CA SER A 21 21.83 -22.36 -0.40
C SER A 21 21.03 -23.64 -0.09
N ALA A 22 19.94 -23.89 -0.79
CA ALA A 22 19.15 -25.13 -0.71
C ALA A 22 19.84 -26.38 -1.29
N ALA A 23 20.84 -26.21 -2.18
CA ALA A 23 21.53 -27.38 -2.78
C ALA A 23 22.64 -27.98 -1.91
N ARG A 24 22.93 -27.39 -0.74
CA ARG A 24 24.00 -27.89 0.14
C ARG A 24 23.50 -28.62 1.38
N ALA A 25 22.19 -28.60 1.64
CA ALA A 25 21.58 -29.27 2.80
C ALA A 25 21.20 -30.74 2.58
N ALA A 26 21.13 -31.20 1.32
CA ALA A 26 20.63 -32.54 1.00
C ALA A 26 21.64 -33.69 1.23
N GLU A 27 22.92 -33.41 1.49
CA GLU A 27 23.93 -34.49 1.67
C GLU A 27 24.21 -34.85 3.14
N ASN A 28 23.69 -34.14 4.15
CA ASN A 28 23.92 -34.45 5.56
C ASN A 28 22.73 -33.97 6.44
N ALA A 29 21.51 -34.44 6.19
CA ALA A 29 20.45 -34.28 7.17
C ALA A 29 20.75 -35.19 8.39
N PRO A 30 20.87 -34.67 9.63
CA PRO A 30 21.13 -35.51 10.78
C PRO A 30 19.95 -36.45 11.00
N SER A 31 20.26 -37.72 11.15
CA SER A 31 19.32 -38.68 11.68
C SER A 31 19.23 -38.47 13.19
N PHE A 32 18.18 -37.80 13.65
CA PHE A 32 17.92 -37.66 15.08
C PHE A 32 17.58 -39.01 15.68
N ALA A 33 18.31 -39.43 16.70
CA ALA A 33 18.16 -40.75 17.32
C ALA A 33 16.77 -40.95 17.97
N ASP A 34 16.13 -39.85 18.37
CA ASP A 34 14.81 -39.81 18.99
C ASP A 34 13.66 -39.57 17.99
N VAL A 35 13.93 -39.65 16.67
CA VAL A 35 12.95 -39.52 15.59
C VAL A 35 12.88 -40.85 14.81
N PRO A 36 12.06 -41.82 15.24
CA PRO A 36 11.90 -43.04 14.48
C PRO A 36 11.35 -42.80 13.09
N ALA A 37 11.86 -43.47 12.07
CA ALA A 37 11.42 -43.28 10.68
C ALA A 37 9.92 -43.58 10.46
N ALA A 38 9.31 -44.39 11.30
CA ALA A 38 7.88 -44.69 11.25
C ALA A 38 7.00 -43.73 12.09
N ALA A 39 7.60 -42.74 12.76
CA ALA A 39 6.86 -41.75 13.52
C ALA A 39 6.09 -40.83 12.59
N TRP A 40 4.86 -40.43 12.96
CA TRP A 40 4.03 -39.53 12.16
C TRP A 40 4.69 -38.17 11.90
N TYR A 41 5.65 -37.79 12.72
CA TYR A 41 6.38 -36.52 12.63
C TYR A 41 7.76 -36.65 11.93
N ALA A 42 8.17 -37.84 11.46
CA ALA A 42 9.50 -38.02 10.90
C ALA A 42 9.74 -37.10 9.70
N ASP A 43 8.82 -37.11 8.73
CA ASP A 43 8.93 -36.27 7.52
C ASP A 43 8.83 -34.77 7.85
N VAL A 44 7.98 -34.38 8.82
CA VAL A 44 7.86 -32.98 9.20
C VAL A 44 9.08 -32.46 9.95
N VAL A 45 9.74 -33.29 10.76
CA VAL A 45 11.01 -32.96 11.42
C VAL A 45 12.11 -32.78 10.39
N GLN A 46 12.19 -33.68 9.41
CA GLN A 46 13.10 -33.54 8.27
C GLN A 46 12.88 -32.22 7.55
N TYR A 47 11.61 -31.92 7.18
CA TYR A 47 11.24 -30.70 6.48
C TYR A 47 11.68 -29.43 7.22
N VAL A 48 11.34 -29.30 8.51
CA VAL A 48 11.66 -28.08 9.28
C VAL A 48 13.16 -27.92 9.52
N TYR A 49 13.91 -29.04 9.57
CA TYR A 49 15.35 -29.01 9.67
C TYR A 49 16.01 -28.56 8.36
N GLU A 50 15.67 -29.19 7.23
CA GLU A 50 16.19 -28.85 5.90
C GLU A 50 15.92 -27.42 5.48
N ASN A 51 14.75 -26.88 5.88
CA ASN A 51 14.38 -25.49 5.61
C ASN A 51 14.89 -24.50 6.65
N GLY A 52 15.72 -24.93 7.61
CA GLY A 52 16.30 -24.06 8.63
C GLY A 52 15.29 -23.45 9.61
N LEU A 53 14.07 -23.99 9.69
CA LEU A 53 13.01 -23.49 10.58
C LEU A 53 13.25 -23.91 12.01
N MET A 54 13.59 -25.18 12.22
CA MET A 54 13.92 -25.74 13.54
C MET A 54 15.22 -26.53 13.49
N THR A 55 15.92 -26.55 14.61
CA THR A 55 17.12 -27.38 14.82
C THR A 55 16.86 -28.41 15.90
N GLY A 56 17.74 -29.41 16.03
CA GLY A 56 17.77 -30.28 17.19
C GLY A 56 18.02 -29.51 18.49
N VAL A 57 17.72 -30.13 19.61
CA VAL A 57 18.14 -29.67 20.94
C VAL A 57 19.60 -30.04 21.22
N SER A 58 20.11 -31.03 20.46
CA SER A 58 21.51 -31.41 20.34
C SER A 58 21.82 -31.85 18.91
N GLU A 59 23.05 -32.27 18.63
CA GLU A 59 23.43 -32.81 17.33
C GLU A 59 22.69 -34.12 16.98
N SER A 60 22.21 -34.87 17.96
CA SER A 60 21.61 -36.19 17.79
C SER A 60 20.15 -36.29 18.28
N GLU A 61 19.58 -35.24 18.87
CA GLU A 61 18.23 -35.26 19.42
C GLU A 61 17.42 -34.06 18.96
N PHE A 62 16.17 -34.31 18.53
CA PHE A 62 15.18 -33.29 18.17
C PHE A 62 14.25 -32.95 19.33
N ALA A 63 14.03 -33.86 20.28
CA ALA A 63 13.07 -33.80 21.37
C ALA A 63 11.62 -33.58 20.88
N PRO A 64 11.04 -34.48 20.07
CA PRO A 64 9.72 -34.30 19.44
C PRO A 64 8.59 -34.11 20.45
N ASP A 65 8.65 -34.78 21.61
CA ASP A 65 7.67 -34.68 22.69
C ASP A 65 7.96 -33.52 23.68
N GLY A 66 9.10 -32.87 23.53
CA GLY A 66 9.43 -31.67 24.30
C GLY A 66 8.44 -30.53 24.00
N THR A 67 8.20 -29.67 25.00
CA THR A 67 7.31 -28.51 24.79
C THR A 67 7.98 -27.45 23.92
N ALA A 68 7.21 -26.89 22.99
CA ALA A 68 7.63 -25.71 22.22
C ALA A 68 7.50 -24.45 23.09
N THR A 69 8.42 -23.51 22.93
CA THR A 69 8.41 -22.25 23.71
C THR A 69 7.99 -21.04 22.85
N ARG A 70 7.55 -19.98 23.53
CA ARG A 70 7.19 -18.71 22.89
C ARG A 70 8.39 -18.08 22.16
N GLY A 71 9.59 -18.15 22.73
CA GLY A 71 10.81 -17.69 22.07
C GLY A 71 11.14 -18.46 20.80
N GLN A 72 10.87 -19.77 20.76
CA GLN A 72 11.11 -20.59 19.56
C GLN A 72 10.26 -20.15 18.38
N ILE A 73 8.94 -20.03 18.55
CA ILE A 73 8.07 -19.63 17.42
C ILE A 73 8.41 -18.23 16.93
N VAL A 74 8.68 -17.28 17.82
CA VAL A 74 9.01 -15.91 17.43
C VAL A 74 10.32 -15.87 16.64
N THR A 75 11.32 -16.65 17.04
CA THR A 75 12.60 -16.75 16.31
C THR A 75 12.44 -17.36 14.93
N ILE A 76 11.56 -18.37 14.80
CA ILE A 76 11.25 -18.98 13.50
C ILE A 76 10.60 -17.96 12.57
N LEU A 77 9.59 -17.22 13.04
CA LEU A 77 8.91 -16.20 12.24
C LEU A 77 9.84 -15.04 11.87
N TRP A 78 10.73 -14.63 12.77
CA TRP A 78 11.75 -13.64 12.48
C TRP A 78 12.70 -14.09 11.36
N ARG A 79 13.13 -15.37 11.37
CA ARG A 79 13.92 -15.95 10.29
C ARG A 79 13.16 -16.02 8.97
N LEU A 80 11.89 -16.41 9.01
CA LEU A 80 11.01 -16.41 7.83
C LEU A 80 10.82 -15.00 7.24
N ALA A 81 10.86 -13.97 8.08
CA ALA A 81 10.82 -12.58 7.65
C ALA A 81 12.17 -12.04 7.12
N GLY A 82 13.20 -12.88 7.02
CA GLY A 82 14.53 -12.49 6.55
C GLY A 82 15.45 -11.92 7.64
N SER A 83 15.14 -12.18 8.91
CA SER A 83 15.94 -11.76 10.08
C SER A 83 16.17 -10.24 10.17
N PRO A 84 15.14 -9.39 10.03
CA PRO A 84 15.30 -7.95 10.03
C PRO A 84 15.80 -7.44 11.37
N VAL A 85 16.79 -6.54 11.33
CA VAL A 85 17.26 -5.79 12.50
C VAL A 85 16.41 -4.54 12.64
N VAL A 86 15.82 -4.32 13.83
CA VAL A 86 14.93 -3.18 14.09
C VAL A 86 15.47 -2.31 15.21
N ASN A 87 15.32 -1.00 15.07
CA ASN A 87 15.67 -0.05 16.12
C ASN A 87 14.44 0.15 17.04
N TYR A 88 14.27 -0.78 17.97
CA TYR A 88 13.17 -0.79 18.93
C TYR A 88 13.70 -1.11 20.32
N ALA A 89 13.40 -0.28 21.31
CA ALA A 89 13.85 -0.50 22.69
C ALA A 89 13.13 -1.73 23.28
N MET A 90 13.88 -2.69 23.80
CA MET A 90 13.32 -3.85 24.48
C MET A 90 12.59 -3.39 25.74
N ARG A 91 11.30 -3.67 25.83
CA ARG A 91 10.47 -3.30 26.96
C ARG A 91 10.26 -4.43 27.99
N TYR A 92 10.58 -5.66 27.59
CA TYR A 92 10.35 -6.83 28.43
C TYR A 92 11.57 -7.11 29.30
N ALA A 93 11.39 -7.01 30.63
CA ALA A 93 12.46 -7.20 31.60
C ALA A 93 12.94 -8.67 31.71
N ASP A 94 12.12 -9.62 31.27
CA ASP A 94 12.41 -11.06 31.24
C ASP A 94 13.04 -11.54 29.92
N VAL A 95 13.40 -10.62 29.02
CA VAL A 95 14.08 -10.91 27.75
C VAL A 95 15.53 -10.45 27.84
N ASP A 96 16.45 -11.38 27.88
CA ASP A 96 17.88 -11.08 27.72
C ASP A 96 18.15 -10.70 26.26
N GLU A 97 18.59 -9.48 26.02
CA GLU A 97 18.86 -8.95 24.68
C GLU A 97 20.00 -9.71 23.97
N GLY A 98 20.92 -10.31 24.72
CA GLY A 98 22.00 -11.16 24.20
C GLY A 98 21.60 -12.62 23.94
N ALA A 99 20.39 -13.03 24.34
CA ALA A 99 19.92 -14.38 24.09
C ALA A 99 19.58 -14.62 22.61
N TRP A 100 19.60 -15.89 22.19
CA TRP A 100 19.32 -16.29 20.82
C TRP A 100 17.94 -15.84 20.27
N TYR A 101 17.01 -15.52 21.15
CA TYR A 101 15.67 -14.99 20.81
C TYR A 101 15.56 -13.47 20.95
N GLY A 102 16.57 -12.78 21.47
CA GLY A 102 16.49 -11.36 21.82
C GLY A 102 16.08 -10.47 20.66
N GLU A 103 16.78 -10.56 19.52
CA GLU A 103 16.46 -9.79 18.31
C GLU A 103 15.12 -10.19 17.71
N ALA A 104 14.76 -11.47 17.76
CA ALA A 104 13.46 -11.94 17.27
C ALA A 104 12.30 -11.39 18.09
N VAL A 105 12.43 -11.34 19.42
CA VAL A 105 11.41 -10.75 20.32
C VAL A 105 11.32 -9.25 20.09
N ARG A 106 12.46 -8.56 19.91
CA ARG A 106 12.50 -7.13 19.57
C ARG A 106 11.73 -6.82 18.30
N TRP A 107 12.02 -7.55 17.23
CA TRP A 107 11.32 -7.44 15.96
C TRP A 107 9.81 -7.73 16.11
N ALA A 108 9.46 -8.81 16.75
CA ALA A 108 8.06 -9.22 16.87
C ALA A 108 7.23 -8.26 17.74
N ALA A 109 7.86 -7.63 18.75
CA ALA A 109 7.24 -6.56 19.53
C ALA A 109 7.06 -5.27 18.73
N SER A 110 8.04 -4.91 17.89
CA SER A 110 7.99 -3.70 17.07
C SER A 110 6.94 -3.79 15.95
N THR A 111 6.68 -4.99 15.44
CA THR A 111 5.71 -5.26 14.36
C THR A 111 4.32 -5.64 14.86
N GLY A 112 4.14 -5.83 16.18
CA GLY A 112 2.88 -6.28 16.76
C GLY A 112 2.55 -7.77 16.54
N VAL A 113 3.47 -8.56 15.98
CA VAL A 113 3.32 -10.02 15.80
C VAL A 113 3.14 -10.71 17.15
N VAL A 114 3.83 -10.22 18.19
CA VAL A 114 3.59 -10.68 19.55
C VAL A 114 3.32 -9.54 20.51
N THR A 115 2.50 -9.85 21.52
CA THR A 115 2.36 -9.05 22.74
C THR A 115 2.88 -9.87 23.91
N GLY A 116 3.46 -9.19 24.93
CA GLY A 116 3.81 -9.83 26.20
C GLY A 116 2.58 -10.28 26.97
N TYR A 117 2.80 -10.96 28.08
CA TYR A 117 1.76 -11.18 29.08
C TYR A 117 1.38 -9.88 29.80
N SER A 118 2.33 -8.95 29.84
CA SER A 118 2.16 -7.59 30.35
C SER A 118 3.07 -6.63 29.56
N GLU A 119 3.07 -5.36 29.92
CA GLU A 119 3.97 -4.36 29.32
C GLU A 119 5.47 -4.67 29.54
N SER A 120 5.81 -5.42 30.60
CA SER A 120 7.20 -5.71 31.00
C SER A 120 7.56 -7.21 30.99
N SER A 121 6.64 -8.11 30.67
CA SER A 121 6.89 -9.57 30.67
C SER A 121 6.44 -10.23 29.37
N PHE A 122 7.37 -10.96 28.74
CA PHE A 122 7.15 -11.70 27.50
C PHE A 122 6.99 -13.21 27.70
N GLY A 123 7.75 -13.83 28.61
CA GLY A 123 7.82 -15.26 28.85
C GLY A 123 8.50 -16.06 27.73
N PRO A 124 9.76 -15.76 27.34
CA PRO A 124 10.40 -16.37 26.17
C PRO A 124 10.58 -17.90 26.31
N ASN A 125 10.77 -18.38 27.52
CA ASN A 125 10.99 -19.78 27.84
C ASN A 125 9.70 -20.55 28.23
N ASP A 126 8.57 -19.85 28.31
CA ASP A 126 7.31 -20.47 28.68
C ASP A 126 6.82 -21.38 27.55
N ALA A 127 6.23 -22.51 27.92
CA ALA A 127 5.56 -23.41 26.98
C ALA A 127 4.40 -22.68 26.29
N ILE A 128 4.33 -22.79 24.96
CA ILE A 128 3.27 -22.11 24.18
C ILE A 128 2.03 -22.99 24.10
N THR A 129 0.86 -22.41 24.39
CA THR A 129 -0.42 -23.09 24.14
C THR A 129 -0.79 -23.04 22.65
N ARG A 130 -1.68 -23.95 22.24
CA ARG A 130 -2.13 -24.04 20.84
C ARG A 130 -2.86 -22.78 20.40
N GLU A 131 -3.67 -22.17 21.26
CA GLU A 131 -4.31 -20.88 20.94
C GLU A 131 -3.33 -19.70 20.90
N GLN A 132 -2.28 -19.70 21.74
CA GLN A 132 -1.22 -18.69 21.67
C GLN A 132 -0.42 -18.83 20.37
N LEU A 133 -0.12 -20.06 19.97
CA LEU A 133 0.56 -20.31 18.69
C LEU A 133 -0.29 -19.83 17.51
N ALA A 134 -1.59 -20.14 17.51
CA ALA A 134 -2.52 -19.64 16.50
C ALA A 134 -2.54 -18.12 16.44
N ALA A 135 -2.62 -17.45 17.58
CA ALA A 135 -2.64 -15.99 17.64
C ALA A 135 -1.36 -15.33 17.09
N ILE A 136 -0.19 -15.91 17.37
CA ILE A 136 1.09 -15.42 16.86
C ILE A 136 1.17 -15.61 15.34
N LEU A 137 0.84 -16.81 14.82
CA LEU A 137 0.81 -17.08 13.39
C LEU A 137 -0.17 -16.16 12.66
N TYR A 138 -1.36 -15.99 13.21
CA TYR A 138 -2.39 -15.14 12.60
C TYR A 138 -1.99 -13.67 12.57
N ARG A 139 -1.40 -13.13 13.63
CA ARG A 139 -0.86 -11.76 13.63
C ARG A 139 0.26 -11.60 12.61
N TYR A 140 1.12 -12.60 12.47
CA TYR A 140 2.19 -12.57 11.46
C TYR A 140 1.62 -12.48 10.04
N VAL A 141 0.61 -13.28 9.68
CA VAL A 141 -0.02 -13.19 8.34
C VAL A 141 -0.78 -11.87 8.15
N LYS A 142 -1.36 -11.31 9.23
CA LYS A 142 -1.99 -9.98 9.16
C LYS A 142 -0.98 -8.87 8.83
N THR A 143 0.28 -8.97 9.26
CA THR A 143 1.33 -8.01 8.84
C THR A 143 1.66 -8.10 7.34
N GLN A 144 1.22 -9.19 6.69
CA GLN A 144 1.39 -9.41 5.24
C GLN A 144 0.11 -9.16 4.44
N GLY A 145 -0.89 -8.50 5.06
CA GLY A 145 -2.18 -8.24 4.42
C GLY A 145 -3.07 -9.46 4.24
N GLN A 146 -2.80 -10.56 4.96
CA GLN A 146 -3.58 -11.79 4.91
C GLN A 146 -4.41 -11.93 6.19
N GLY A 147 -5.36 -12.87 6.20
CA GLY A 147 -6.25 -13.12 7.32
C GLY A 147 -7.72 -12.97 6.92
N PHE A 148 -8.62 -12.94 7.89
CA PHE A 148 -10.02 -12.62 7.61
C PHE A 148 -10.17 -11.13 7.30
N THR A 149 -11.02 -10.83 6.32
CA THR A 149 -11.43 -9.47 5.96
C THR A 149 -12.95 -9.37 6.06
N GLY A 150 -13.43 -8.25 6.60
CA GLY A 150 -14.88 -8.03 6.78
C GLY A 150 -15.53 -8.99 7.78
N MET A 151 -16.85 -9.23 7.62
CA MET A 151 -17.56 -10.24 8.41
C MET A 151 -17.20 -11.63 7.91
N TRP A 152 -16.76 -12.49 8.80
CA TRP A 152 -16.42 -13.88 8.48
C TRP A 152 -17.25 -14.83 9.35
N TYR A 153 -17.50 -16.04 8.83
CA TYR A 153 -18.15 -17.12 9.55
C TYR A 153 -17.53 -18.46 9.14
N PHE A 154 -16.90 -19.15 10.09
CA PHE A 154 -16.39 -20.51 9.92
C PHE A 154 -16.69 -21.30 11.19
N PRO A 155 -17.64 -22.25 11.16
CA PRO A 155 -18.03 -22.99 12.36
C PRO A 155 -16.97 -24.03 12.74
N LEU A 156 -16.48 -23.99 13.97
CA LEU A 156 -15.66 -25.05 14.55
C LEU A 156 -16.56 -26.20 15.00
N ARG A 157 -16.18 -27.43 14.63
CA ARG A 157 -16.93 -28.64 14.92
C ARG A 157 -16.27 -29.47 16.04
N TYR A 158 -15.72 -28.79 17.04
CA TYR A 158 -15.07 -29.40 18.19
C TYR A 158 -15.88 -29.11 19.44
N ASP A 159 -16.04 -30.14 20.31
CA ASP A 159 -16.84 -30.06 21.55
C ASP A 159 -16.29 -29.01 22.52
N ASP A 160 -14.98 -28.77 22.47
CA ASP A 160 -14.26 -27.83 23.34
C ASP A 160 -14.03 -26.45 22.69
N ALA A 161 -14.65 -26.16 21.55
CA ALA A 161 -14.50 -24.88 20.88
C ALA A 161 -14.87 -23.68 21.78
N ALA A 162 -15.85 -23.83 22.66
CA ALA A 162 -16.24 -22.82 23.64
C ALA A 162 -15.15 -22.48 24.68
N SER A 163 -14.11 -23.29 24.79
CA SER A 163 -12.99 -23.07 25.71
C SER A 163 -11.90 -22.16 25.10
N ILE A 164 -12.01 -21.77 23.82
CA ILE A 164 -11.11 -20.82 23.18
C ILE A 164 -11.24 -19.46 23.86
N SER A 165 -10.09 -18.87 24.23
CA SER A 165 -10.07 -17.53 24.80
C SER A 165 -10.56 -16.50 23.77
N SER A 166 -11.32 -15.49 24.20
CA SER A 166 -11.89 -14.48 23.30
C SER A 166 -10.84 -13.73 22.47
N TRP A 167 -9.64 -13.54 22.99
CA TRP A 167 -8.53 -12.90 22.27
C TRP A 167 -7.90 -13.80 21.19
N ALA A 168 -8.14 -15.12 21.22
CA ALA A 168 -7.62 -16.11 20.27
C ALA A 168 -8.70 -16.60 19.28
N ASP A 169 -9.95 -16.19 19.45
CA ASP A 169 -11.10 -16.71 18.71
C ASP A 169 -10.91 -16.61 17.19
N GLU A 170 -10.66 -15.43 16.68
CA GLU A 170 -10.44 -15.18 15.25
C GLU A 170 -9.25 -15.99 14.70
N ALA A 171 -8.15 -16.04 15.46
CA ALA A 171 -6.94 -16.74 15.07
C ALA A 171 -7.13 -18.26 15.01
N MET A 172 -7.84 -18.82 15.99
CA MET A 172 -8.15 -20.26 16.05
C MET A 172 -9.05 -20.68 14.88
N HIS A 173 -10.12 -19.92 14.61
CA HIS A 173 -11.01 -20.16 13.47
C HIS A 173 -10.24 -20.11 12.14
N TRP A 174 -9.38 -19.11 11.95
CA TRP A 174 -8.57 -18.99 10.74
C TRP A 174 -7.58 -20.15 10.60
N CYS A 175 -6.85 -20.49 11.65
CA CYS A 175 -5.88 -21.58 11.62
C CYS A 175 -6.52 -22.95 11.33
N VAL A 176 -7.73 -23.19 11.86
CA VAL A 176 -8.48 -24.42 11.57
C VAL A 176 -9.02 -24.40 10.15
N MET A 177 -9.59 -23.29 9.70
CA MET A 177 -10.08 -23.13 8.32
C MET A 177 -8.98 -23.35 7.29
N LYS A 178 -7.77 -22.87 7.56
CA LYS A 178 -6.60 -23.05 6.68
C LYS A 178 -5.91 -24.42 6.86
N GLY A 179 -6.42 -25.28 7.72
CA GLY A 179 -5.85 -26.61 7.98
C GLY A 179 -4.51 -26.60 8.71
N LEU A 180 -4.10 -25.45 9.28
CA LEU A 180 -2.86 -25.33 10.07
C LEU A 180 -2.96 -26.05 11.40
N LEU A 181 -4.08 -25.85 12.10
CA LEU A 181 -4.41 -26.49 13.35
C LEU A 181 -5.51 -27.53 13.13
N ASN A 182 -5.20 -28.77 13.39
CA ASN A 182 -6.16 -29.88 13.47
C ASN A 182 -6.49 -30.16 14.93
N GLY A 183 -7.58 -30.89 15.19
CA GLY A 183 -7.91 -31.39 16.51
C GLY A 183 -6.79 -32.29 17.07
N THR A 184 -6.74 -32.39 18.39
CA THR A 184 -5.93 -33.40 19.08
C THR A 184 -6.65 -34.78 19.10
N SER A 185 -7.97 -34.76 18.81
CA SER A 185 -8.82 -35.91 18.51
C SER A 185 -9.87 -35.48 17.47
N GLU A 186 -10.77 -36.40 17.12
CA GLU A 186 -11.91 -36.11 16.22
C GLU A 186 -12.85 -35.04 16.79
N THR A 187 -12.95 -34.91 18.11
CA THR A 187 -13.88 -33.99 18.77
C THR A 187 -13.23 -32.91 19.61
N ALA A 188 -11.91 -32.93 19.81
CA ALA A 188 -11.21 -31.98 20.68
C ALA A 188 -10.16 -31.18 19.91
N LEU A 189 -10.21 -29.83 20.02
CA LEU A 189 -9.23 -28.88 19.49
C LEU A 189 -8.10 -28.59 20.49
N SER A 190 -8.39 -28.70 21.77
CA SER A 190 -7.49 -28.50 22.92
C SER A 190 -6.73 -27.15 22.88
N PRO A 191 -7.44 -26.00 22.85
CA PRO A 191 -6.81 -24.69 22.69
C PRO A 191 -5.82 -24.34 23.81
N GLN A 192 -6.10 -24.74 25.04
CA GLN A 192 -5.29 -24.50 26.24
C GLN A 192 -4.10 -25.48 26.40
N LEU A 193 -4.06 -26.58 25.63
CA LEU A 193 -2.97 -27.54 25.70
C LEU A 193 -1.68 -26.93 25.12
N THR A 194 -0.54 -27.19 25.75
CA THR A 194 0.76 -26.79 25.23
C THR A 194 1.13 -27.61 23.99
N ALA A 195 1.71 -26.95 22.99
CA ALA A 195 2.18 -27.62 21.78
C ALA A 195 3.52 -28.32 22.04
N THR A 196 3.68 -29.54 21.52
CA THR A 196 4.98 -30.21 21.47
C THR A 196 5.80 -29.69 20.29
N ARG A 197 7.13 -29.94 20.30
CA ARG A 197 8.01 -29.57 19.21
C ARG A 197 7.63 -30.26 17.89
N ALA A 198 7.20 -31.53 17.93
CA ALA A 198 6.70 -32.24 16.76
C ALA A 198 5.40 -31.60 16.22
N GLN A 199 4.50 -31.19 17.09
CA GLN A 199 3.28 -30.46 16.70
C GLN A 199 3.59 -29.10 16.11
N LEU A 200 4.54 -28.36 16.69
CA LEU A 200 5.02 -27.09 16.13
C LEU A 200 5.63 -27.31 14.74
N ALA A 201 6.48 -28.33 14.56
CA ALA A 201 7.05 -28.68 13.27
C ALA A 201 5.98 -28.93 12.20
N ALA A 202 4.94 -29.72 12.53
CA ALA A 202 3.83 -30.02 11.62
C ALA A 202 3.01 -28.76 11.25
N ILE A 203 2.79 -27.88 12.22
CA ILE A 203 2.09 -26.60 11.99
C ILE A 203 2.94 -25.69 11.11
N LEU A 204 4.25 -25.61 11.34
CA LEU A 204 5.17 -24.81 10.54
C LEU A 204 5.31 -25.31 9.10
N GLN A 205 5.40 -26.63 8.89
CA GLN A 205 5.39 -27.17 7.53
C GLN A 205 4.12 -26.76 6.80
N ARG A 206 2.94 -27.01 7.37
CA ARG A 206 1.66 -26.60 6.78
C ARG A 206 1.58 -25.10 6.55
N PHE A 207 2.14 -24.30 7.46
CA PHE A 207 2.20 -22.85 7.35
C PHE A 207 3.06 -22.39 6.16
N CYS A 208 4.23 -23.00 5.96
CA CYS A 208 5.11 -22.70 4.83
C CYS A 208 4.58 -23.24 3.49
N GLU A 209 3.82 -24.34 3.54
CA GLU A 209 3.13 -24.97 2.40
C GLU A 209 1.74 -24.39 2.16
N LEU A 210 1.24 -23.53 3.07
CA LEU A 210 0.03 -22.79 2.72
C LEU A 210 0.24 -22.26 1.32
N PRO A 211 -0.71 -22.46 0.37
CA PRO A 211 -0.71 -21.67 -0.83
C PRO A 211 -0.46 -20.26 -0.33
N LYS A 212 0.68 -19.67 -0.68
CA LYS A 212 0.79 -18.23 -0.54
C LYS A 212 -0.46 -17.81 -1.26
N ASP A 213 -1.50 -17.42 -0.52
CA ASP A 213 -2.56 -16.69 -1.12
C ASP A 213 -1.77 -15.60 -1.83
N THR A 214 -1.56 -15.76 -3.14
CA THR A 214 -1.36 -14.64 -4.01
C THR A 214 -2.56 -13.83 -3.64
N ALA A 215 -2.35 -12.87 -2.74
CA ALA A 215 -3.40 -12.18 -2.00
C ALA A 215 -4.43 -11.90 -3.06
N SER A 216 -5.64 -12.46 -2.94
CA SER A 216 -6.63 -12.37 -4.01
C SER A 216 -6.65 -10.89 -4.27
N LYS A 217 -6.12 -10.48 -5.44
CA LYS A 217 -5.86 -9.07 -5.72
C LYS A 217 -7.11 -8.36 -5.26
N SER A 218 -6.97 -7.31 -4.47
CA SER A 218 -8.12 -6.54 -4.04
C SER A 218 -8.97 -6.16 -5.25
N ALA A 219 -10.22 -5.86 -5.06
CA ALA A 219 -11.07 -5.36 -6.14
C ALA A 219 -10.41 -4.15 -6.81
N ALA A 220 -9.81 -3.25 -6.01
CA ALA A 220 -9.05 -2.10 -6.52
C ALA A 220 -7.84 -2.52 -7.36
N GLN A 221 -7.03 -3.47 -6.88
CA GLN A 221 -5.86 -3.96 -7.62
C GLN A 221 -6.27 -4.65 -8.93
N THR A 222 -7.32 -5.48 -8.90
CA THR A 222 -7.81 -6.18 -10.10
C THR A 222 -8.32 -5.19 -11.15
N ALA A 223 -9.08 -4.20 -10.71
CA ALA A 223 -9.59 -3.15 -11.59
C ALA A 223 -8.47 -2.26 -12.14
N TYR A 224 -7.48 -1.92 -11.30
CA TYR A 224 -6.31 -1.15 -11.71
C TYR A 224 -5.50 -1.89 -12.80
N ASP A 225 -5.24 -3.19 -12.63
CA ASP A 225 -4.47 -3.98 -13.60
C ASP A 225 -5.14 -3.97 -14.98
N ARG A 226 -6.47 -4.09 -15.01
CA ARG A 226 -7.25 -3.98 -16.24
C ARG A 226 -7.19 -2.58 -16.84
N ALA A 227 -7.36 -1.53 -16.02
CA ALA A 227 -7.29 -0.14 -16.44
C ALA A 227 -5.89 0.23 -16.97
N SER A 228 -4.83 -0.20 -16.31
CA SER A 228 -3.45 0.04 -16.75
C SER A 228 -3.15 -0.64 -18.08
N THR A 229 -3.64 -1.88 -18.29
CA THR A 229 -3.54 -2.59 -19.57
C THR A 229 -4.26 -1.83 -20.70
N TYR A 230 -5.49 -1.38 -20.43
CA TYR A 230 -6.24 -0.55 -21.38
C TYR A 230 -5.50 0.75 -21.70
N LEU A 231 -5.06 1.51 -20.69
CA LEU A 231 -4.37 2.79 -20.89
C LEU A 231 -3.08 2.64 -21.68
N THR A 232 -2.27 1.62 -21.40
CA THR A 232 -1.03 1.35 -22.14
C THR A 232 -1.31 1.02 -23.61
N ALA A 233 -2.41 0.32 -23.91
CA ALA A 233 -2.80 0.00 -25.27
C ALA A 233 -3.41 1.21 -26.00
N ALA A 234 -4.29 1.98 -25.33
CA ALA A 234 -4.98 3.13 -25.90
C ALA A 234 -4.04 4.34 -26.10
N VAL A 235 -3.06 4.49 -25.22
CA VAL A 235 -2.06 5.56 -25.23
C VAL A 235 -0.68 4.93 -25.36
N SER A 236 -0.36 4.41 -26.56
CA SER A 236 0.91 3.71 -26.78
C SER A 236 2.14 4.61 -26.77
N ALA A 237 1.98 5.91 -26.95
CA ALA A 237 3.03 6.92 -26.91
C ALA A 237 2.48 8.21 -26.28
N PRO A 238 2.53 8.37 -24.95
CA PRO A 238 2.03 9.56 -24.28
C PRO A 238 2.79 10.81 -24.71
N ARG A 239 2.10 11.93 -24.77
CA ARG A 239 2.69 13.23 -25.13
C ARG A 239 2.14 14.32 -24.23
N TYR A 240 2.82 15.47 -24.24
CA TYR A 240 2.31 16.65 -23.56
C TYR A 240 0.86 16.93 -23.92
N GLY A 241 -0.02 16.96 -22.91
CA GLY A 241 -1.46 17.17 -23.05
C GLY A 241 -2.24 16.48 -21.93
N SER A 242 -3.45 17.00 -21.63
CA SER A 242 -4.23 16.41 -20.52
C SER A 242 -4.80 15.05 -20.87
N LEU A 243 -5.30 14.83 -22.07
CA LEU A 243 -5.87 13.57 -22.49
C LEU A 243 -4.80 12.73 -23.21
N GLY A 244 -4.54 11.52 -22.74
CA GLY A 244 -3.49 10.66 -23.28
C GLY A 244 -2.07 11.16 -22.99
N GLY A 245 -1.90 12.01 -22.00
CA GLY A 245 -0.62 12.61 -21.61
C GLY A 245 -0.33 12.44 -20.14
N GLU A 246 -0.21 13.55 -19.42
CA GLU A 246 0.27 13.58 -18.04
C GLU A 246 -0.58 12.74 -17.08
N TRP A 247 -1.89 12.66 -17.26
CA TRP A 247 -2.75 11.84 -16.39
C TRP A 247 -2.52 10.35 -16.58
N THR A 248 -2.34 9.89 -17.83
CA THR A 248 -1.95 8.51 -18.12
C THR A 248 -0.58 8.20 -17.50
N VAL A 249 0.42 9.09 -17.70
CA VAL A 249 1.77 8.92 -17.14
C VAL A 249 1.72 8.84 -15.62
N LEU A 250 0.99 9.74 -14.96
CA LEU A 250 0.81 9.75 -13.51
C LEU A 250 0.16 8.46 -13.00
N ALA A 251 -0.97 8.05 -13.61
CA ALA A 251 -1.69 6.86 -13.20
C ALA A 251 -0.83 5.60 -13.27
N LEU A 252 -0.10 5.41 -14.40
CA LEU A 252 0.74 4.24 -14.61
C LEU A 252 1.98 4.26 -13.71
N ALA A 253 2.71 5.37 -13.63
CA ALA A 253 3.90 5.49 -12.79
C ALA A 253 3.58 5.29 -11.30
N ARG A 254 2.48 5.91 -10.82
CA ARG A 254 2.06 5.78 -9.43
C ARG A 254 1.45 4.41 -9.11
N GLY A 255 0.93 3.71 -10.09
CA GLY A 255 0.43 2.35 -9.94
C GLY A 255 1.51 1.27 -9.91
N GLY A 256 2.78 1.64 -10.13
CA GLY A 256 3.93 0.74 -10.01
C GLY A 256 4.53 0.27 -11.33
N ALA A 257 4.23 0.95 -12.46
CA ALA A 257 4.93 0.68 -13.71
C ALA A 257 6.41 1.06 -13.60
N ASP A 258 7.29 0.32 -14.30
CA ASP A 258 8.71 0.63 -14.39
C ASP A 258 8.91 1.90 -15.22
N THR A 259 9.29 2.99 -14.55
CA THR A 259 9.47 4.33 -15.15
C THR A 259 10.73 4.48 -15.99
N GLU A 260 11.62 3.49 -16.01
CA GLU A 260 12.84 3.50 -16.84
C GLU A 260 12.62 2.90 -18.24
N THR A 261 11.39 2.44 -18.54
CA THR A 261 11.04 1.92 -19.87
C THR A 261 10.94 3.03 -20.92
N ALA A 262 11.06 2.65 -22.21
CA ALA A 262 10.92 3.57 -23.34
C ALA A 262 9.61 4.35 -23.32
N TYR A 263 8.53 3.77 -22.80
CA TYR A 263 7.24 4.43 -22.67
C TYR A 263 7.32 5.77 -21.91
N PHE A 264 8.04 5.81 -20.79
CA PHE A 264 8.19 7.00 -19.96
C PHE A 264 9.40 7.86 -20.35
N THR A 265 10.49 7.24 -20.78
CA THR A 265 11.70 8.00 -21.19
C THR A 265 11.47 8.78 -22.49
N ASP A 266 10.71 8.20 -23.44
CA ASP A 266 10.34 8.90 -24.68
C ASP A 266 9.33 10.01 -24.43
N TYR A 267 8.37 9.80 -23.50
CA TYR A 267 7.49 10.88 -23.04
C TYR A 267 8.29 12.04 -22.46
N TYR A 268 9.25 11.75 -21.57
CA TYR A 268 10.08 12.81 -20.95
C TYR A 268 10.92 13.55 -21.99
N ALA A 269 11.56 12.83 -22.91
CA ALA A 269 12.33 13.44 -24.00
C ALA A 269 11.47 14.33 -24.92
N ALA A 270 10.26 13.90 -25.25
CA ALA A 270 9.30 14.69 -26.03
C ALA A 270 8.83 15.94 -25.26
N LEU A 271 8.62 15.82 -23.94
CA LEU A 271 8.28 16.96 -23.09
C LEU A 271 9.44 17.97 -23.01
N GLU A 272 10.69 17.53 -22.84
CA GLU A 272 11.86 18.40 -22.87
C GLU A 272 11.96 19.19 -24.18
N GLN A 273 11.68 18.54 -25.31
CA GLN A 273 11.65 19.21 -26.61
C GLN A 273 10.53 20.27 -26.66
N THR A 274 9.31 19.90 -26.21
CA THR A 274 8.17 20.84 -26.14
C THR A 274 8.51 22.06 -25.28
N VAL A 275 9.11 21.85 -24.11
CA VAL A 275 9.53 22.94 -23.20
C VAL A 275 10.59 23.84 -23.84
N ARG A 276 11.56 23.24 -24.54
CA ARG A 276 12.62 23.99 -25.23
C ARG A 276 12.05 24.83 -26.37
N GLU A 277 11.17 24.26 -27.20
CA GLU A 277 10.52 24.95 -28.31
C GLU A 277 9.60 26.09 -27.83
N ALA A 278 8.95 25.90 -26.66
CA ALA A 278 8.11 26.91 -26.03
C ALA A 278 8.88 27.91 -25.16
N ASN A 279 10.24 27.86 -25.11
CA ASN A 279 11.07 28.68 -24.23
C ASN A 279 10.61 28.66 -22.76
N GLY A 280 10.19 27.47 -22.27
CA GLY A 280 9.69 27.26 -20.89
C GLY A 280 8.26 27.75 -20.66
N VAL A 281 7.57 28.30 -21.65
CA VAL A 281 6.20 28.85 -21.50
C VAL A 281 5.19 27.84 -22.03
N LEU A 282 4.69 26.95 -21.15
CA LEU A 282 3.66 25.96 -21.52
C LEU A 282 2.30 26.62 -21.77
N SER A 283 1.97 27.66 -21.02
CA SER A 283 0.76 28.46 -21.20
C SER A 283 0.89 29.81 -20.54
N GLU A 284 0.40 30.86 -21.22
CA GLU A 284 0.31 32.21 -20.65
C GLU A 284 -0.93 32.42 -19.78
N ARG A 285 -1.93 31.53 -19.89
CA ARG A 285 -3.25 31.70 -19.28
C ARG A 285 -3.68 30.53 -18.38
N LYS A 286 -3.24 29.29 -18.70
CA LYS A 286 -3.70 28.07 -18.03
C LYS A 286 -2.57 27.50 -17.18
N TYR A 287 -2.43 28.00 -15.96
CA TYR A 287 -1.33 27.60 -15.06
C TYR A 287 -1.52 26.18 -14.50
N THR A 288 -2.72 25.60 -14.60
CA THR A 288 -2.94 24.17 -14.36
C THR A 288 -2.18 23.27 -15.35
N GLU A 289 -1.76 23.78 -16.52
CA GLU A 289 -0.87 23.06 -17.43
C GLU A 289 0.48 22.75 -16.77
N TYR A 290 1.08 23.76 -16.11
CA TYR A 290 2.31 23.56 -15.34
C TYR A 290 2.10 22.58 -14.19
N SER A 291 1.02 22.75 -13.43
CA SER A 291 0.72 21.88 -12.29
C SER A 291 0.60 20.42 -12.72
N ARG A 292 -0.09 20.13 -13.83
CA ARG A 292 -0.25 18.79 -14.38
C ARG A 292 1.10 18.19 -14.79
N VAL A 293 1.92 18.95 -15.51
CA VAL A 293 3.26 18.50 -15.93
C VAL A 293 4.16 18.24 -14.71
N ILE A 294 4.13 19.12 -13.69
CA ILE A 294 4.90 18.92 -12.46
C ILE A 294 4.51 17.62 -11.76
N LEU A 295 3.22 17.30 -11.71
CA LEU A 295 2.73 16.03 -11.11
C LEU A 295 3.26 14.81 -11.87
N ALA A 296 3.21 14.80 -13.20
CA ALA A 296 3.74 13.72 -14.02
C ALA A 296 5.27 13.58 -13.86
N LEU A 297 6.01 14.69 -13.92
CA LEU A 297 7.46 14.71 -13.69
C LEU A 297 7.82 14.19 -12.30
N SER A 298 7.08 14.62 -11.29
CA SER A 298 7.26 14.14 -9.91
C SER A 298 7.06 12.63 -9.80
N ALA A 299 6.06 12.06 -10.49
CA ALA A 299 5.82 10.63 -10.54
C ALA A 299 6.94 9.85 -11.24
N LEU A 300 7.59 10.47 -12.24
CA LEU A 300 8.76 9.93 -12.92
C LEU A 300 10.09 10.16 -12.18
N GLY A 301 10.06 10.77 -10.99
CA GLY A 301 11.28 11.09 -10.25
C GLY A 301 12.10 12.25 -10.83
N LYS A 302 11.58 12.96 -11.85
CA LYS A 302 12.26 14.10 -12.49
C LYS A 302 12.05 15.38 -11.69
N ASP A 303 13.01 16.32 -11.76
CA ASP A 303 12.91 17.61 -11.11
C ASP A 303 12.26 18.64 -12.05
N ALA A 304 11.07 19.12 -11.70
CA ALA A 304 10.35 20.10 -12.51
C ALA A 304 11.00 21.50 -12.52
N ARG A 305 12.01 21.74 -11.67
CA ARG A 305 12.78 23.00 -11.64
C ARG A 305 13.88 23.07 -12.71
N ASP A 306 14.16 21.92 -13.35
CA ASP A 306 15.16 21.85 -14.42
C ASP A 306 14.70 20.89 -15.52
N VAL A 307 13.84 21.39 -16.40
CA VAL A 307 13.36 20.67 -17.58
C VAL A 307 13.90 21.39 -18.82
N ALA A 308 14.89 20.82 -19.46
CA ALA A 308 15.59 21.44 -20.58
C ALA A 308 16.19 22.85 -20.25
N GLY A 309 16.55 23.09 -18.99
CA GLY A 309 17.09 24.35 -18.47
C GLY A 309 16.03 25.35 -18.00
N TYR A 310 14.76 24.96 -17.92
CA TYR A 310 13.66 25.82 -17.47
C TYR A 310 13.03 25.31 -16.17
N ASP A 311 12.74 26.24 -15.25
CA ASP A 311 11.98 25.95 -14.02
C ASP A 311 10.48 26.06 -14.29
N LEU A 312 9.82 24.93 -14.43
CA LEU A 312 8.38 24.85 -14.67
C LEU A 312 7.56 25.11 -13.39
N THR A 313 8.18 25.19 -12.21
CA THR A 313 7.48 25.59 -10.98
C THR A 313 7.32 27.09 -10.86
N LEU A 314 8.20 27.87 -11.53
CA LEU A 314 8.26 29.32 -11.42
C LEU A 314 6.91 30.03 -11.66
N PRO A 315 6.09 29.65 -12.66
CA PRO A 315 4.79 30.27 -12.88
C PRO A 315 3.85 30.17 -11.67
N LEU A 316 3.94 29.08 -10.88
CA LEU A 316 3.11 28.89 -9.68
C LEU A 316 3.52 29.83 -8.52
N GLY A 317 4.55 30.65 -8.69
CA GLY A 317 4.89 31.77 -7.82
C GLY A 317 4.03 33.02 -8.04
N ASP A 318 3.26 33.10 -9.15
CA ASP A 318 2.34 34.21 -9.45
C ASP A 318 0.92 33.82 -8.99
N PHE A 319 0.49 34.36 -7.84
CA PHE A 319 -0.79 34.04 -7.25
C PHE A 319 -1.97 34.45 -8.14
N GLU A 320 -1.95 35.66 -8.69
CA GLU A 320 -3.08 36.18 -9.45
C GLU A 320 -3.30 35.43 -10.77
N LYS A 321 -2.21 35.12 -11.48
CA LYS A 321 -2.31 34.33 -12.71
C LYS A 321 -2.71 32.88 -12.45
N THR A 322 -2.21 32.29 -11.37
CA THR A 322 -2.60 30.93 -10.99
C THR A 322 -4.07 30.88 -10.62
N LYS A 323 -4.56 31.84 -9.81
CA LYS A 323 -5.95 31.95 -9.40
C LYS A 323 -6.91 32.32 -10.53
N ALA A 324 -6.42 32.88 -11.64
CA ALA A 324 -7.26 33.29 -12.78
C ALA A 324 -8.07 32.12 -13.39
N GLN A 325 -7.68 30.87 -13.13
CA GLN A 325 -8.45 29.66 -13.48
C GLN A 325 -9.43 29.21 -12.38
N GLY A 326 -9.82 30.12 -11.49
CA GLY A 326 -10.69 29.80 -10.37
C GLY A 326 -10.05 28.85 -9.36
N MET A 327 -10.86 28.03 -8.72
CA MET A 327 -10.42 27.09 -7.68
C MET A 327 -9.42 26.05 -8.18
N ASN A 328 -9.56 25.59 -9.42
CA ASN A 328 -8.63 24.64 -10.02
C ASN A 328 -7.18 25.12 -9.99
N GLY A 329 -6.97 26.43 -10.22
CA GLY A 329 -5.64 27.03 -10.17
C GLY A 329 -4.98 26.82 -8.80
N ALA A 330 -5.66 27.22 -7.73
CA ALA A 330 -5.15 27.10 -6.37
C ALA A 330 -4.98 25.63 -5.92
N ILE A 331 -5.96 24.78 -6.22
CA ILE A 331 -5.94 23.34 -5.88
C ILE A 331 -4.73 22.65 -6.53
N TYR A 332 -4.61 22.76 -7.84
CA TYR A 332 -3.55 22.04 -8.56
C TYR A 332 -2.17 22.67 -8.33
N ALA A 333 -2.07 23.97 -8.02
CA ALA A 333 -0.80 24.56 -7.58
C ALA A 333 -0.31 23.95 -6.27
N LEU A 334 -1.19 23.77 -5.27
CA LEU A 334 -0.81 23.09 -4.03
C LEU A 334 -0.42 21.63 -4.26
N LEU A 335 -1.23 20.87 -5.00
CA LEU A 335 -0.93 19.48 -5.32
C LEU A 335 0.42 19.33 -6.02
N ALA A 336 0.71 20.18 -6.99
CA ALA A 336 1.96 20.16 -7.74
C ALA A 336 3.16 20.53 -6.85
N LEU A 337 3.09 21.65 -6.14
CA LEU A 337 4.19 22.11 -5.28
C LEU A 337 4.44 21.18 -4.10
N ASP A 338 3.39 20.53 -3.61
CA ASP A 338 3.47 19.59 -2.49
C ASP A 338 3.87 18.17 -2.90
N SER A 339 3.82 17.85 -4.19
CA SER A 339 4.07 16.48 -4.69
C SER A 339 5.46 15.95 -4.31
N ARG A 340 6.49 16.80 -4.32
CA ARG A 340 7.86 16.50 -3.88
C ARG A 340 8.41 17.54 -2.91
N ASP A 341 7.53 18.23 -2.18
CA ASP A 341 7.89 19.33 -1.27
C ASP A 341 8.77 20.41 -1.94
N TYR A 342 8.43 20.79 -3.19
CA TYR A 342 9.13 21.83 -3.90
C TYR A 342 9.18 23.11 -3.07
N PRO A 343 10.32 23.83 -3.01
CA PRO A 343 10.34 25.15 -2.40
C PRO A 343 9.34 26.08 -3.09
N MET A 344 8.79 27.05 -2.37
CA MET A 344 7.89 28.03 -2.98
C MET A 344 8.64 28.88 -3.99
N PRO A 345 8.30 28.81 -5.29
CA PRO A 345 9.06 29.52 -6.33
C PRO A 345 8.92 31.03 -6.18
N GLN A 346 10.04 31.74 -6.31
CA GLN A 346 10.09 33.19 -6.25
C GLN A 346 9.99 33.77 -7.67
N ASN A 347 8.83 34.32 -8.03
CA ASN A 347 8.57 34.87 -9.35
C ASN A 347 8.64 36.43 -9.31
N ALA A 348 9.74 36.98 -9.74
CA ALA A 348 9.96 38.43 -9.74
C ALA A 348 8.96 39.22 -10.64
N ALA A 349 8.28 38.53 -11.58
CA ALA A 349 7.27 39.12 -12.45
C ALA A 349 5.85 39.06 -11.86
N ALA A 350 5.67 38.40 -10.71
CA ALA A 350 4.37 38.27 -10.08
C ALA A 350 3.87 39.60 -9.51
N SER A 351 2.61 39.93 -9.75
CA SER A 351 1.94 41.05 -9.08
C SER A 351 1.70 40.77 -7.59
N THR A 352 1.44 39.53 -7.27
CA THR A 352 1.32 39.01 -5.89
C THR A 352 2.14 37.73 -5.82
N GLN A 353 3.25 37.78 -5.05
CA GLN A 353 4.07 36.59 -4.80
C GLN A 353 3.22 35.54 -4.06
N ALA A 354 3.06 34.38 -4.65
CA ALA A 354 2.31 33.29 -4.06
C ALA A 354 3.00 32.72 -2.83
N THR A 355 2.21 32.26 -1.89
CA THR A 355 2.60 31.38 -0.80
C THR A 355 1.63 30.20 -0.71
N ARG A 356 2.05 29.10 -0.11
CA ARG A 356 1.12 27.99 0.15
C ARG A 356 -0.10 28.44 0.94
N GLN A 357 0.10 29.29 1.93
CA GLN A 357 -1.00 29.80 2.76
C GLN A 357 -2.00 30.61 1.94
N LEU A 358 -1.56 31.45 1.00
CA LEU A 358 -2.48 32.19 0.11
C LEU A 358 -3.36 31.25 -0.72
N TYR A 359 -2.81 30.13 -1.19
CA TYR A 359 -3.61 29.10 -1.90
C TYR A 359 -4.57 28.39 -0.96
N VAL A 360 -4.14 28.01 0.25
CA VAL A 360 -5.03 27.43 1.28
C VAL A 360 -6.15 28.40 1.61
N ASP A 361 -5.85 29.66 1.87
CA ASP A 361 -6.84 30.69 2.23
C ASP A 361 -7.83 30.93 1.08
N ALA A 362 -7.37 30.94 -0.17
CA ALA A 362 -8.25 31.06 -1.34
C ALA A 362 -9.22 29.88 -1.46
N ILE A 363 -8.77 28.65 -1.19
CA ILE A 363 -9.62 27.46 -1.18
C ILE A 363 -10.64 27.56 -0.03
N LEU A 364 -10.21 27.90 1.18
CA LEU A 364 -11.08 28.03 2.34
C LEU A 364 -12.13 29.14 2.15
N ALA A 365 -11.74 30.29 1.59
CA ALA A 365 -12.65 31.43 1.35
C ALA A 365 -13.74 31.13 0.33
N ALA A 366 -13.53 30.16 -0.56
CA ALA A 366 -14.50 29.75 -1.58
C ALA A 366 -15.44 28.63 -1.11
N GLN A 367 -15.32 28.14 0.16
CA GLN A 367 -16.20 27.11 0.67
C GLN A 367 -17.62 27.65 0.82
N LEU A 368 -18.59 26.94 0.24
CA LEU A 368 -20.01 27.27 0.30
C LEU A 368 -20.61 27.04 1.69
N THR A 369 -21.78 27.62 1.92
CA THR A 369 -22.51 27.49 3.20
C THR A 369 -22.89 26.04 3.50
N ASN A 370 -23.17 25.23 2.48
CA ASN A 370 -23.44 23.78 2.59
C ASN A 370 -22.20 22.93 2.88
N GLY A 371 -20.99 23.53 2.91
CA GLY A 371 -19.74 22.86 3.24
C GLY A 371 -18.93 22.35 2.05
N GLY A 372 -19.47 22.35 0.84
CA GLY A 372 -18.75 21.94 -0.37
C GLY A 372 -18.15 23.12 -1.13
N TRP A 373 -17.70 22.85 -2.34
CA TRP A 373 -17.21 23.83 -3.32
C TRP A 373 -17.91 23.63 -4.66
N SER A 374 -17.97 24.68 -5.46
CA SER A 374 -18.59 24.68 -6.79
C SER A 374 -17.73 25.40 -7.81
N PHE A 375 -17.82 24.97 -9.06
CA PHE A 375 -17.23 25.72 -10.20
C PHE A 375 -18.03 27.00 -10.46
N MET A 376 -19.34 26.94 -10.32
CA MET A 376 -20.26 28.08 -10.53
C MET A 376 -21.52 27.89 -9.69
N GLY A 377 -22.00 28.99 -9.08
CA GLY A 377 -23.23 28.97 -8.33
C GLY A 377 -23.06 28.60 -6.85
N GLU A 378 -24.19 28.30 -6.20
CA GLU A 378 -24.29 28.06 -4.75
C GLU A 378 -24.44 26.57 -4.39
N ASP A 379 -24.63 25.71 -5.39
CA ASP A 379 -24.73 24.27 -5.20
C ASP A 379 -23.35 23.63 -5.26
N ALA A 380 -23.01 22.85 -4.25
CA ALA A 380 -21.74 22.13 -4.20
C ALA A 380 -21.65 21.09 -5.33
N ASP A 381 -20.48 20.99 -5.92
CA ASP A 381 -20.14 19.97 -6.91
C ASP A 381 -19.25 18.91 -6.26
N PRO A 382 -19.50 17.58 -6.45
CA PRO A 382 -18.71 16.54 -5.80
C PRO A 382 -17.25 16.53 -6.25
N ASP A 383 -16.98 16.83 -7.55
CA ASP A 383 -15.63 16.79 -8.11
C ASP A 383 -14.78 17.91 -7.50
N LEU A 384 -15.28 19.15 -7.53
CA LEU A 384 -14.52 20.27 -6.98
C LEU A 384 -14.39 20.18 -5.45
N THR A 385 -15.42 19.68 -4.76
CA THR A 385 -15.37 19.44 -3.33
C THR A 385 -14.30 18.39 -2.99
N ALA A 386 -14.25 17.31 -3.73
CA ALA A 386 -13.25 16.27 -3.57
C ALA A 386 -11.83 16.77 -3.90
N MET A 387 -11.66 17.50 -5.00
CA MET A 387 -10.35 18.08 -5.37
C MET A 387 -9.85 19.10 -4.34
N ALA A 388 -10.72 19.92 -3.77
CA ALA A 388 -10.35 20.83 -2.67
C ALA A 388 -9.84 20.06 -1.44
N LEU A 389 -10.52 18.96 -1.06
CA LEU A 389 -10.08 18.10 0.03
C LEU A 389 -8.72 17.45 -0.24
N GLN A 390 -8.45 17.02 -1.47
CA GLN A 390 -7.13 16.46 -1.85
C GLN A 390 -6.01 17.47 -1.63
N ALA A 391 -6.21 18.72 -2.04
CA ALA A 391 -5.21 19.78 -1.87
C ALA A 391 -5.03 20.18 -0.40
N LEU A 392 -6.12 20.24 0.37
CA LEU A 392 -6.13 20.63 1.78
C LEU A 392 -5.61 19.51 2.72
N ALA A 393 -5.56 18.27 2.29
CA ALA A 393 -5.20 17.12 3.12
C ALA A 393 -3.85 17.26 3.85
N LYS A 394 -2.86 17.91 3.23
CA LYS A 394 -1.55 18.20 3.84
C LYS A 394 -1.64 19.22 4.97
N TYR A 395 -2.63 20.07 4.97
CA TYR A 395 -2.78 21.21 5.88
C TYR A 395 -3.78 20.97 7.02
N ARG A 396 -4.21 19.71 7.21
CA ARG A 396 -5.23 19.32 8.20
C ARG A 396 -4.88 19.63 9.66
N GLU A 397 -3.62 19.92 9.96
CA GLU A 397 -3.21 20.39 11.28
C GLU A 397 -3.70 21.82 11.59
N GLN A 398 -4.05 22.59 10.57
CA GLN A 398 -4.69 23.91 10.75
C GLN A 398 -6.16 23.72 11.11
N SER A 399 -6.62 24.32 12.22
CA SER A 399 -7.99 24.18 12.71
C SER A 399 -9.04 24.64 11.67
N SER A 400 -8.75 25.69 10.89
CA SER A 400 -9.63 26.16 9.80
C SER A 400 -9.79 25.11 8.69
N VAL A 401 -8.70 24.45 8.30
CA VAL A 401 -8.70 23.38 7.29
C VAL A 401 -9.45 22.17 7.83
N GLN A 402 -9.21 21.78 9.08
CA GLN A 402 -9.89 20.64 9.70
C GLN A 402 -11.41 20.87 9.75
N LEU A 403 -11.86 22.08 10.14
CA LEU A 403 -13.27 22.44 10.17
C LEU A 403 -13.88 22.38 8.75
N ALA A 404 -13.19 22.96 7.76
CA ALA A 404 -13.65 22.96 6.38
C ALA A 404 -13.74 21.53 5.81
N ALA A 405 -12.74 20.70 6.06
CA ALA A 405 -12.72 19.30 5.62
C ALA A 405 -13.87 18.49 6.24
N ASN A 406 -14.13 18.66 7.54
CA ASN A 406 -15.26 17.98 8.20
C ASN A 406 -16.61 18.37 7.59
N ARG A 407 -16.82 19.66 7.30
CA ARG A 407 -18.05 20.14 6.63
C ARG A 407 -18.18 19.56 5.22
N ALA A 408 -17.08 19.49 4.48
CA ALA A 408 -17.04 18.94 3.14
C ALA A 408 -17.34 17.43 3.10
N LEU A 409 -16.81 16.66 4.06
CA LEU A 409 -17.13 15.24 4.17
C LEU A 409 -18.62 15.01 4.46
N VAL A 410 -19.24 15.83 5.29
CA VAL A 410 -20.69 15.77 5.52
C VAL A 410 -21.45 16.10 4.23
N CYS A 411 -21.04 17.14 3.51
CA CYS A 411 -21.62 17.54 2.24
C CYS A 411 -21.52 16.41 1.20
N LEU A 412 -20.32 15.84 0.98
CA LEU A 412 -20.12 14.72 0.06
C LEU A 412 -20.95 13.49 0.45
N SER A 413 -20.99 13.15 1.74
CA SER A 413 -21.80 12.01 2.19
C SER A 413 -23.30 12.21 1.91
N ALA A 414 -23.79 13.45 1.99
CA ALA A 414 -25.18 13.79 1.64
C ALA A 414 -25.45 13.76 0.13
N MET A 415 -24.43 14.01 -0.71
CA MET A 415 -24.53 13.97 -2.17
C MET A 415 -24.46 12.54 -2.74
N GLN A 416 -23.95 11.59 -1.95
CA GLN A 416 -23.80 10.21 -2.37
C GLN A 416 -25.17 9.55 -2.58
N ASN A 417 -25.39 8.95 -3.75
CA ASN A 417 -26.65 8.28 -4.07
C ASN A 417 -26.76 6.88 -3.46
N ALA A 418 -27.93 6.25 -3.61
CA ALA A 418 -28.24 4.94 -3.04
C ALA A 418 -27.35 3.80 -3.58
N GLY A 419 -26.77 3.96 -4.76
CA GLY A 419 -25.84 3.01 -5.38
C GLY A 419 -24.37 3.28 -5.06
N GLY A 420 -24.09 4.19 -4.12
CA GLY A 420 -22.72 4.52 -3.71
C GLY A 420 -22.02 5.55 -4.59
N GLY A 421 -22.62 5.98 -5.70
CA GLY A 421 -22.04 6.89 -6.68
C GLY A 421 -22.36 8.36 -6.44
N PHE A 422 -21.89 9.19 -7.38
CA PHE A 422 -22.07 10.66 -7.36
C PHE A 422 -22.51 11.17 -8.72
N SER A 423 -23.20 12.31 -8.69
CA SER A 423 -23.62 13.02 -9.90
C SER A 423 -22.99 14.40 -9.97
N SER A 424 -22.41 14.73 -11.10
CA SER A 424 -21.96 16.09 -11.43
C SER A 424 -22.59 16.51 -12.76
N TRP A 425 -22.95 17.78 -12.88
CA TRP A 425 -23.64 18.33 -14.07
C TRP A 425 -24.90 17.57 -14.50
N GLY A 426 -25.57 16.92 -13.57
CA GLY A 426 -26.87 16.26 -13.79
C GLY A 426 -26.75 14.79 -14.21
N SER A 427 -25.58 14.21 -14.33
CA SER A 427 -25.41 12.80 -14.61
C SER A 427 -24.51 12.09 -13.58
N GLU A 428 -24.83 10.83 -13.27
CA GLU A 428 -23.95 9.95 -12.51
C GLU A 428 -22.78 9.52 -13.40
N ASN A 429 -21.55 9.68 -12.90
CA ASN A 429 -20.38 9.42 -13.70
C ASN A 429 -19.21 8.83 -12.91
N ALA A 430 -18.29 8.19 -13.63
CA ALA A 430 -17.12 7.53 -13.08
C ALA A 430 -16.13 8.54 -12.45
N GLU A 431 -15.97 9.71 -13.08
CA GLU A 431 -15.00 10.73 -12.68
C GLU A 431 -15.32 11.26 -11.29
N SER A 432 -16.60 11.53 -10.98
CA SER A 432 -17.02 11.97 -9.65
C SER A 432 -16.72 10.92 -8.58
N CYS A 433 -16.96 9.64 -8.86
CA CYS A 433 -16.57 8.54 -7.95
C CYS A 433 -15.05 8.52 -7.76
N ALA A 434 -14.27 8.66 -8.83
CA ALA A 434 -12.81 8.66 -8.78
C ALA A 434 -12.26 9.83 -7.94
N GLN A 435 -12.79 11.05 -8.12
CA GLN A 435 -12.37 12.22 -7.36
C GLN A 435 -12.67 12.07 -5.87
N VAL A 436 -13.85 11.54 -5.51
CA VAL A 436 -14.19 11.30 -4.09
C VAL A 436 -13.28 10.23 -3.47
N LEU A 437 -13.00 9.12 -4.16
CA LEU A 437 -12.05 8.11 -3.68
C LEU A 437 -10.65 8.70 -3.43
N LEU A 438 -10.16 9.54 -4.35
CA LEU A 438 -8.89 10.26 -4.17
C LEU A 438 -8.90 11.15 -2.93
N ALA A 439 -10.02 11.84 -2.67
CA ALA A 439 -10.17 12.70 -1.49
C ALA A 439 -10.18 11.89 -0.19
N LEU A 440 -10.96 10.80 -0.13
CA LEU A 440 -11.00 9.91 1.03
C LEU A 440 -9.60 9.38 1.34
N ASN A 441 -8.92 8.85 0.34
CA ASN A 441 -7.56 8.32 0.49
C ASN A 441 -6.55 9.41 0.91
N ALA A 442 -6.61 10.61 0.33
CA ALA A 442 -5.74 11.72 0.72
C ALA A 442 -5.91 12.13 2.19
N LEU A 443 -7.13 11.98 2.73
CA LEU A 443 -7.45 12.22 4.13
C LEU A 443 -7.15 11.03 5.06
N GLY A 444 -6.69 9.89 4.51
CA GLY A 444 -6.43 8.67 5.26
C GLY A 444 -7.69 7.94 5.69
N LEU A 445 -8.77 8.08 4.93
CA LEU A 445 -10.03 7.38 5.13
C LEU A 445 -10.12 6.17 4.20
N ASP A 446 -10.71 5.08 4.69
CA ASP A 446 -10.90 3.87 3.92
C ASP A 446 -11.97 4.06 2.83
N ALA A 447 -11.88 3.30 1.74
CA ALA A 447 -12.85 3.36 0.64
C ALA A 447 -14.26 2.90 1.07
N ASP A 448 -14.35 2.15 2.16
CA ASP A 448 -15.57 1.64 2.80
C ASP A 448 -15.89 2.37 4.13
N ASP A 449 -15.35 3.58 4.33
CA ASP A 449 -15.74 4.43 5.47
C ASP A 449 -17.26 4.50 5.56
N SER A 450 -17.82 4.24 6.74
CA SER A 450 -19.27 4.06 6.95
C SER A 450 -20.13 5.27 6.53
N ARG A 451 -19.55 6.48 6.48
CA ARG A 451 -20.20 7.68 5.97
C ARG A 451 -20.45 7.61 4.46
N PHE A 452 -19.61 6.83 3.74
CA PHE A 452 -19.60 6.68 2.29
C PHE A 452 -20.03 5.30 1.82
N VAL A 453 -20.79 4.57 2.64
CA VAL A 453 -21.48 3.34 2.28
C VAL A 453 -23.00 3.59 2.30
N LYS A 454 -23.67 3.47 1.15
CA LYS A 454 -25.11 3.65 1.01
C LYS A 454 -25.75 2.35 0.54
N ASN A 455 -26.71 1.83 1.28
CA ASN A 455 -27.38 0.55 1.00
C ASN A 455 -26.40 -0.62 0.80
N GLY A 456 -25.25 -0.60 1.47
CA GLY A 456 -24.22 -1.62 1.33
C GLY A 456 -23.25 -1.40 0.15
N HIS A 457 -23.39 -0.30 -0.59
CA HIS A 457 -22.48 0.05 -1.71
C HIS A 457 -21.52 1.18 -1.30
N SER A 458 -20.23 0.92 -1.40
CA SER A 458 -19.17 1.91 -1.23
C SER A 458 -18.97 2.74 -2.51
N VAL A 459 -18.13 3.78 -2.41
CA VAL A 459 -17.74 4.56 -3.59
C VAL A 459 -16.91 3.72 -4.57
N LEU A 460 -16.11 2.77 -4.07
CA LEU A 460 -15.38 1.84 -4.92
C LEU A 460 -16.33 0.91 -5.68
N ASP A 461 -17.33 0.33 -5.00
CA ASP A 461 -18.33 -0.51 -5.66
C ASP A 461 -19.01 0.26 -6.79
N ALA A 462 -19.39 1.52 -6.55
CA ALA A 462 -19.97 2.36 -7.58
C ALA A 462 -19.01 2.60 -8.75
N LEU A 463 -17.74 2.96 -8.49
CA LEU A 463 -16.73 3.16 -9.54
C LEU A 463 -16.56 1.92 -10.42
N LEU A 464 -16.51 0.74 -9.81
CA LEU A 464 -16.29 -0.52 -10.52
C LEU A 464 -17.43 -0.86 -11.49
N THR A 465 -18.65 -0.30 -11.30
CA THR A 465 -19.77 -0.48 -12.24
C THR A 465 -19.56 0.21 -13.59
N TYR A 466 -18.60 1.11 -13.70
CA TYR A 466 -18.25 1.82 -14.95
C TYR A 466 -17.12 1.14 -15.73
N GLN A 467 -16.50 0.06 -15.19
CA GLN A 467 -15.41 -0.62 -15.89
C GLN A 467 -15.93 -1.57 -16.96
N ASN A 468 -15.59 -1.32 -18.22
CA ASN A 468 -15.95 -2.12 -19.36
C ASN A 468 -15.09 -3.40 -19.50
N ALA A 469 -15.50 -4.28 -20.41
CA ALA A 469 -14.81 -5.56 -20.64
C ALA A 469 -13.38 -5.41 -21.15
N ASP A 470 -13.07 -4.32 -21.87
CA ASP A 470 -11.73 -3.96 -22.36
C ASP A 470 -10.79 -3.45 -21.25
N GLY A 471 -11.31 -3.23 -20.03
CA GLY A 471 -10.57 -2.75 -18.88
C GLY A 471 -10.61 -1.24 -18.66
N GLY A 472 -11.03 -0.46 -19.66
CA GLY A 472 -11.24 0.98 -19.52
C GLY A 472 -12.56 1.30 -18.82
N PHE A 473 -12.81 2.58 -18.58
CA PHE A 473 -14.00 3.07 -17.89
C PHE A 473 -14.84 3.92 -18.83
N CYS A 474 -16.17 3.78 -18.73
CA CYS A 474 -17.11 4.68 -19.38
C CYS A 474 -17.41 5.88 -18.47
N HIS A 475 -17.84 6.99 -19.09
CA HIS A 475 -18.29 8.18 -18.35
C HIS A 475 -19.59 7.88 -17.59
N GLU A 476 -20.61 7.42 -18.32
CA GLU A 476 -21.88 6.96 -17.77
C GLU A 476 -22.01 5.44 -17.90
N ARG A 477 -22.74 4.79 -16.96
CA ARG A 477 -22.92 3.34 -16.95
C ARG A 477 -23.44 2.83 -18.29
N SER A 478 -22.88 1.72 -18.74
CA SER A 478 -23.21 1.09 -20.03
C SER A 478 -22.86 1.92 -21.28
N GLY A 479 -22.10 3.01 -21.10
CA GLY A 479 -21.52 3.80 -22.20
C GLY A 479 -20.30 3.13 -22.83
N GLU A 480 -19.81 3.73 -23.91
CA GLU A 480 -18.53 3.36 -24.50
C GLU A 480 -17.37 3.75 -23.58
N THR A 481 -16.27 3.02 -23.70
CA THR A 481 -15.05 3.33 -22.94
C THR A 481 -14.54 4.72 -23.32
N ASN A 482 -14.29 5.53 -22.28
CA ASN A 482 -13.85 6.91 -22.39
C ASN A 482 -12.44 7.06 -21.80
N LEU A 483 -11.52 7.68 -22.53
CA LEU A 483 -10.14 7.79 -22.09
C LEU A 483 -10.02 8.64 -20.83
N MET A 484 -10.74 9.77 -20.72
CA MET A 484 -10.70 10.63 -19.53
C MET A 484 -11.22 9.90 -18.28
N ALA A 485 -12.36 9.23 -18.39
CA ALA A 485 -12.91 8.41 -17.31
C ALA A 485 -11.92 7.32 -16.88
N SER A 486 -11.25 6.68 -17.85
CA SER A 486 -10.25 5.64 -17.59
C SER A 486 -9.01 6.19 -16.89
N GLU A 487 -8.50 7.36 -17.28
CA GLU A 487 -7.36 8.02 -16.62
C GLU A 487 -7.69 8.38 -15.18
N GLN A 488 -8.85 8.99 -14.93
CA GLN A 488 -9.26 9.40 -13.58
C GLN A 488 -9.53 8.19 -12.68
N ALA A 489 -10.22 7.17 -13.20
CA ALA A 489 -10.45 5.92 -12.47
C ALA A 489 -9.12 5.20 -12.16
N ALA A 490 -8.19 5.14 -13.10
CA ALA A 490 -6.88 4.53 -12.88
C ALA A 490 -6.06 5.30 -11.82
N CYS A 491 -6.13 6.64 -11.77
CA CYS A 491 -5.52 7.44 -10.71
C CYS A 491 -6.12 7.10 -9.33
N ALA A 492 -7.45 7.00 -9.23
CA ALA A 492 -8.12 6.65 -7.98
C ALA A 492 -7.77 5.22 -7.53
N LEU A 493 -7.80 4.26 -8.43
CA LEU A 493 -7.43 2.87 -8.16
C LEU A 493 -5.95 2.74 -7.77
N ALA A 494 -5.03 3.43 -8.48
CA ALA A 494 -3.63 3.48 -8.10
C ALA A 494 -3.45 4.04 -6.68
N SER A 495 -4.21 5.08 -6.29
CA SER A 495 -4.17 5.63 -4.94
C SER A 495 -4.62 4.62 -3.89
N LEU A 496 -5.71 3.88 -4.13
CA LEU A 496 -6.21 2.83 -3.22
C LEU A 496 -5.22 1.68 -3.08
N VAL A 497 -4.70 1.17 -4.21
CA VAL A 497 -3.69 0.10 -4.22
C VAL A 497 -2.44 0.50 -3.44
N ARG A 498 -2.02 1.76 -3.53
CA ARG A 498 -0.91 2.30 -2.75
C ARG A 498 -1.22 2.33 -1.27
N ALA A 499 -2.43 2.75 -0.88
CA ALA A 499 -2.87 2.74 0.51
C ALA A 499 -2.90 1.32 1.10
N GLU A 500 -3.39 0.33 0.35
CA GLU A 500 -3.36 -1.09 0.73
C GLU A 500 -1.94 -1.61 0.99
N ARG A 501 -0.94 -1.05 0.30
CA ARG A 501 0.49 -1.36 0.47
C ARG A 501 1.18 -0.50 1.54
N GLY A 502 0.47 0.41 2.21
CA GLY A 502 1.05 1.36 3.17
C GLY A 502 1.95 2.41 2.52
N GLU A 503 1.80 2.65 1.23
CA GLU A 503 2.57 3.63 0.48
C GLU A 503 1.91 5.02 0.50
N SER A 504 2.70 6.05 0.16
CA SER A 504 2.20 7.44 0.07
C SER A 504 1.09 7.58 -0.99
N GLY A 505 0.11 8.46 -0.74
CA GLY A 505 -1.00 8.75 -1.67
C GLY A 505 -0.56 9.19 -3.07
N LEU A 506 -1.51 9.28 -4.00
CA LEU A 506 -1.25 9.50 -5.43
C LEU A 506 -0.33 10.71 -5.70
N TYR A 507 -0.60 11.84 -5.08
CA TYR A 507 0.10 13.10 -5.29
C TYR A 507 1.26 13.37 -4.31
N ARG A 508 1.68 12.35 -3.55
CA ARG A 508 2.78 12.48 -2.58
C ARG A 508 3.92 11.55 -3.00
N MET A 509 5.02 12.13 -3.46
CA MET A 509 6.24 11.44 -3.87
C MET A 509 7.37 11.73 -2.87
N ALA A 510 8.51 11.05 -2.99
CA ALA A 510 9.68 11.37 -2.19
C ALA A 510 10.13 12.81 -2.43
N ALA A 511 10.45 13.52 -1.36
CA ALA A 511 10.99 14.88 -1.45
C ALA A 511 12.27 14.90 -2.29
N LEU A 512 12.52 16.04 -2.94
CA LEU A 512 13.79 16.27 -3.62
C LEU A 512 14.94 16.24 -2.60
N MET A 513 15.98 15.49 -2.91
CA MET A 513 17.21 15.61 -2.13
C MET A 513 17.73 17.06 -2.31
N GLN A 514 17.81 17.80 -1.21
CA GLN A 514 18.47 19.09 -1.26
C GLN A 514 19.95 18.84 -1.60
N PRO A 515 20.56 19.61 -2.53
CA PRO A 515 22.00 19.56 -2.69
C PRO A 515 22.61 19.87 -1.33
N ALA A 516 23.61 19.06 -0.93
CA ALA A 516 24.38 19.32 0.27
C ALA A 516 24.92 20.77 0.21
N ALA A 517 24.60 21.56 1.25
CA ALA A 517 24.98 22.95 1.36
C ALA A 517 26.50 23.11 1.44
#